data_98b77bef980405bec354a48a9dfd04fc
#
_entry.id   98b77bef980405bec354a48a9dfd04fc
#
_cell.length_a   1.000
_cell.length_b   1.000
_cell.length_c   1.000
_cell.angle_alpha   90.00
_cell.angle_beta   90.00
_cell.angle_gamma   90.00
#
_symmetry.space_group_name_H-M   'P 1'
#
loop_
_entity.id
_entity.type
_entity.pdbx_description
1 polymer ?
#
loop_
_entity_poly.entity_id
_entity_poly.type
_entity_poly.pdbx_seq_one_letter_code
_entity_poly.pdbx_strand_id
1 'polypeptide(L)'
;MMLKILAICDSFKGTVSSSEVGKIVCEHYNKEGHDAKYIPISDGGEGFLEVIKVVTNLEYKSMVVNDPLFNKTNAKYLYDENQKIAYIELAEASGLTKIPNDKKDAVKSSTYGLGQLMKKVIEIHHPKKIVLGIGGSATTDMGAGMLEAMGVEFLDDKGFKLTKMNNSQLMKIRKMNLNYFKKLIKGIEFVTLTDVQNPVLGELGTVRVFAPQKGAKPEYLFAMEQNVKHFYKCTHNKLLKEHPIDFPGAGAAGGVGYTMRYYFGSSIKAGIDTLLELVNFSKLVKEYDVVFSGEGKIDSQTLNGKVISGIKKYHPKRLILIGGSSTIDSVEDEIYPIVPNVATIEESMSKPIEMLEKLLGTIKL
;
A
#
# COMPACT_ATOMS: atom_id res chain seq x y z
N MET A 1 -28.40 -9.31 25.57
CA MET A 1 -28.49 -7.84 25.31
C MET A 1 -27.98 -7.60 23.90
N MET A 2 -28.65 -6.79 23.10
CA MET A 2 -28.17 -6.47 21.74
C MET A 2 -26.95 -5.53 21.84
N LEU A 3 -25.80 -5.96 21.34
CA LEU A 3 -24.57 -5.17 21.28
C LEU A 3 -24.42 -4.51 19.92
N LYS A 4 -23.76 -3.34 19.89
CA LYS A 4 -23.29 -2.70 18.67
C LYS A 4 -21.84 -3.12 18.39
N ILE A 5 -21.61 -3.73 17.24
CA ILE A 5 -20.34 -4.33 16.86
C ILE A 5 -19.77 -3.64 15.63
N LEU A 6 -18.50 -3.25 15.67
CA LEU A 6 -17.77 -2.74 14.52
C LEU A 6 -16.66 -3.71 14.13
N ALA A 7 -16.71 -4.23 12.91
CA ALA A 7 -15.57 -4.96 12.33
C ALA A 7 -14.72 -4.03 11.47
N ILE A 8 -13.43 -3.91 11.83
CA ILE A 8 -12.45 -3.09 11.14
C ILE A 8 -11.10 -3.85 11.10
N CYS A 9 -11.03 -4.83 10.21
CA CYS A 9 -9.92 -5.77 10.09
C CYS A 9 -9.12 -5.51 8.82
N ASP A 10 -7.80 -5.67 8.87
CA ASP A 10 -6.98 -5.73 7.65
C ASP A 10 -7.27 -7.02 6.87
N SER A 11 -6.80 -7.09 5.65
CA SER A 11 -6.86 -8.30 4.84
C SER A 11 -6.02 -9.43 5.45
N PHE A 12 -6.50 -10.66 5.35
CA PHE A 12 -5.68 -11.84 5.62
C PHE A 12 -4.90 -12.13 4.34
N LYS A 13 -3.73 -11.49 4.22
CA LYS A 13 -2.93 -11.38 2.98
C LYS A 13 -2.81 -12.73 2.25
N GLY A 14 -3.26 -12.73 0.99
CA GLY A 14 -3.24 -13.90 0.12
C GLY A 14 -4.45 -14.83 0.25
N THR A 15 -5.43 -14.55 1.14
CA THR A 15 -6.60 -15.40 1.36
C THR A 15 -7.92 -14.65 1.35
N VAL A 16 -8.13 -13.68 2.26
CA VAL A 16 -9.41 -12.98 2.44
C VAL A 16 -9.19 -11.48 2.48
N SER A 17 -9.97 -10.72 1.73
CA SER A 17 -9.91 -9.25 1.73
C SER A 17 -10.48 -8.66 3.02
N SER A 18 -10.10 -7.41 3.33
CA SER A 18 -10.62 -6.66 4.48
C SER A 18 -12.15 -6.61 4.50
N SER A 19 -12.78 -6.35 3.35
CA SER A 19 -14.24 -6.35 3.21
C SER A 19 -14.87 -7.70 3.45
N GLU A 20 -14.27 -8.79 2.98
CA GLU A 20 -14.79 -10.15 3.20
C GLU A 20 -14.70 -10.53 4.67
N VAL A 21 -13.56 -10.25 5.34
CA VAL A 21 -13.44 -10.47 6.80
C VAL A 21 -14.53 -9.71 7.53
N GLY A 22 -14.69 -8.42 7.22
CA GLY A 22 -15.71 -7.57 7.84
C GLY A 22 -17.14 -8.08 7.64
N LYS A 23 -17.47 -8.52 6.42
CA LYS A 23 -18.79 -9.11 6.11
C LYS A 23 -19.07 -10.37 6.90
N ILE A 24 -18.10 -11.28 6.97
CA ILE A 24 -18.23 -12.55 7.71
C ILE A 24 -18.49 -12.29 9.19
N VAL A 25 -17.74 -11.37 9.82
CA VAL A 25 -17.97 -10.95 11.21
C VAL A 25 -19.40 -10.40 11.37
N CYS A 26 -19.83 -9.49 10.48
CA CYS A 26 -21.16 -8.90 10.57
C CYS A 26 -22.28 -9.93 10.36
N GLU A 27 -22.15 -10.81 9.39
CA GLU A 27 -23.15 -11.85 9.12
C GLU A 27 -23.29 -12.81 10.30
N HIS A 28 -22.19 -13.19 10.93
CA HIS A 28 -22.18 -14.05 12.11
C HIS A 28 -22.95 -13.42 13.26
N TYR A 29 -22.56 -12.22 13.70
CA TYR A 29 -23.16 -11.60 14.87
C TYR A 29 -24.55 -11.00 14.64
N ASN A 30 -24.89 -10.62 13.41
CA ASN A 30 -26.26 -10.22 13.06
C ASN A 30 -27.22 -11.42 13.15
N LYS A 31 -26.78 -12.65 12.78
CA LYS A 31 -27.55 -13.89 13.00
C LYS A 31 -27.79 -14.20 14.49
N GLU A 32 -26.87 -13.78 15.35
CA GLU A 32 -27.00 -13.92 16.80
C GLU A 32 -27.84 -12.80 17.46
N GLY A 33 -28.38 -11.86 16.68
CA GLY A 33 -29.25 -10.79 17.15
C GLY A 33 -28.53 -9.52 17.64
N HIS A 34 -27.30 -9.29 17.21
CA HIS A 34 -26.53 -8.06 17.46
C HIS A 34 -26.69 -7.07 16.29
N ASP A 35 -26.24 -5.81 16.46
CA ASP A 35 -26.14 -4.80 15.39
C ASP A 35 -24.67 -4.67 14.95
N ALA A 36 -24.26 -5.49 13.98
CA ALA A 36 -22.89 -5.52 13.49
C ALA A 36 -22.75 -4.81 12.16
N LYS A 37 -21.75 -3.92 12.07
CA LYS A 37 -21.34 -3.22 10.84
C LYS A 37 -19.86 -3.38 10.60
N TYR A 38 -19.44 -3.21 9.35
CA TYR A 38 -18.01 -3.23 9.04
C TYR A 38 -17.58 -2.00 8.25
N ILE A 39 -16.30 -1.66 8.42
CA ILE A 39 -15.59 -0.71 7.59
C ILE A 39 -14.33 -1.42 7.13
N PRO A 40 -14.11 -1.57 5.82
CA PRO A 40 -12.86 -2.09 5.33
C PRO A 40 -11.73 -1.14 5.70
N ILE A 41 -10.55 -1.66 5.97
CA ILE A 41 -9.37 -0.89 6.32
C ILE A 41 -8.15 -1.43 5.58
N SER A 42 -7.13 -0.62 5.42
CA SER A 42 -5.88 -0.99 4.77
C SER A 42 -4.73 -0.21 5.43
N ASP A 43 -3.54 -0.75 5.33
CA ASP A 43 -2.30 -0.06 5.72
C ASP A 43 -1.82 0.99 4.67
N GLY A 44 -2.71 1.43 3.77
CA GLY A 44 -2.36 2.31 2.64
C GLY A 44 -1.75 1.54 1.46
N GLY A 45 -1.82 0.21 1.52
CA GLY A 45 -1.40 -0.70 0.46
C GLY A 45 -2.56 -1.17 -0.42
N GLU A 46 -2.55 -2.46 -0.73
CA GLU A 46 -3.60 -3.13 -1.48
C GLU A 46 -4.95 -3.01 -0.75
N GLY A 47 -6.02 -2.66 -1.49
CA GLY A 47 -7.35 -2.42 -0.94
C GLY A 47 -7.62 -0.99 -0.49
N PHE A 48 -6.65 -0.07 -0.62
CA PHE A 48 -6.84 1.35 -0.29
C PHE A 48 -8.03 1.97 -1.03
N LEU A 49 -8.15 1.73 -2.33
CA LEU A 49 -9.27 2.26 -3.13
C LEU A 49 -10.63 1.68 -2.71
N GLU A 50 -10.67 0.44 -2.23
CA GLU A 50 -11.91 -0.16 -1.73
C GLU A 50 -12.39 0.56 -0.47
N VAL A 51 -11.48 0.85 0.46
CA VAL A 51 -11.79 1.65 1.67
C VAL A 51 -12.34 3.02 1.28
N ILE A 52 -11.65 3.74 0.39
CA ILE A 52 -12.09 5.06 -0.06
C ILE A 52 -13.49 4.98 -0.71
N LYS A 53 -13.72 3.98 -1.58
CA LYS A 53 -15.03 3.79 -2.22
C LYS A 53 -16.16 3.63 -1.19
N VAL A 54 -15.96 2.78 -0.19
CA VAL A 54 -16.99 2.51 0.84
C VAL A 54 -17.27 3.77 1.67
N VAL A 55 -16.21 4.49 2.06
CA VAL A 55 -16.34 5.66 2.95
C VAL A 55 -16.90 6.89 2.22
N THR A 56 -16.51 7.09 0.96
CA THR A 56 -16.89 8.28 0.18
C THR A 56 -18.06 8.05 -0.77
N ASN A 57 -18.46 6.79 -0.97
CA ASN A 57 -19.46 6.37 -1.96
C ASN A 57 -19.10 6.78 -3.42
N LEU A 58 -17.82 6.95 -3.71
CA LEU A 58 -17.32 7.25 -5.06
C LEU A 58 -17.36 5.99 -5.93
N GLU A 59 -17.54 6.16 -7.24
CA GLU A 59 -17.49 5.08 -8.20
C GLU A 59 -16.11 4.94 -8.84
N TYR A 60 -15.72 3.66 -9.10
CA TYR A 60 -14.48 3.38 -9.81
C TYR A 60 -14.50 3.93 -11.23
N LYS A 61 -13.44 4.66 -11.57
CA LYS A 61 -13.04 4.94 -12.95
C LYS A 61 -11.87 4.02 -13.30
N SER A 62 -11.66 3.73 -14.57
CA SER A 62 -10.55 2.89 -15.01
C SER A 62 -9.95 3.37 -16.31
N MET A 63 -8.68 3.04 -16.54
CA MET A 63 -8.02 3.28 -17.81
C MET A 63 -6.98 2.21 -18.12
N VAL A 64 -6.75 2.02 -19.43
CA VAL A 64 -5.72 1.08 -19.89
C VAL A 64 -4.35 1.74 -19.76
N VAL A 65 -3.46 1.07 -19.01
CA VAL A 65 -2.06 1.44 -18.79
C VAL A 65 -1.15 0.23 -19.02
N ASN A 66 0.14 0.37 -18.78
CA ASN A 66 1.05 -0.77 -18.75
C ASN A 66 1.10 -1.42 -17.36
N ASP A 67 1.25 -2.74 -17.34
CA ASP A 67 1.65 -3.48 -16.14
C ASP A 67 3.16 -3.29 -15.87
N PRO A 68 3.73 -3.85 -14.79
CA PRO A 68 5.16 -3.71 -14.50
C PRO A 68 6.08 -4.27 -15.60
N LEU A 69 5.62 -5.18 -16.43
CA LEU A 69 6.37 -5.79 -17.53
C LEU A 69 5.98 -5.22 -18.92
N PHE A 70 5.33 -4.05 -18.94
CA PHE A 70 4.90 -3.32 -20.13
C PHE A 70 3.78 -3.97 -20.96
N ASN A 71 3.06 -4.96 -20.44
CA ASN A 71 1.82 -5.45 -21.06
C ASN A 71 0.66 -4.50 -20.71
N LYS A 72 -0.46 -4.59 -21.45
CA LYS A 72 -1.64 -3.78 -21.19
C LYS A 72 -2.44 -4.36 -20.02
N THR A 73 -2.86 -3.48 -19.12
CA THR A 73 -3.73 -3.80 -17.98
C THR A 73 -4.72 -2.67 -17.72
N ASN A 74 -5.86 -3.00 -17.11
CA ASN A 74 -6.77 -1.99 -16.59
C ASN A 74 -6.33 -1.59 -15.18
N ALA A 75 -6.23 -0.29 -14.92
CA ALA A 75 -5.98 0.26 -13.60
C ALA A 75 -7.16 1.12 -13.17
N LYS A 76 -7.66 0.87 -11.96
CA LYS A 76 -8.77 1.61 -11.35
C LYS A 76 -8.22 2.81 -10.58
N TYR A 77 -9.07 3.80 -10.41
CA TYR A 77 -8.86 4.95 -9.51
C TYR A 77 -10.21 5.52 -9.11
N LEU A 78 -10.21 6.40 -8.11
CA LEU A 78 -11.40 7.16 -7.70
C LEU A 78 -11.14 8.65 -7.88
N TYR A 79 -12.19 9.40 -8.18
CA TYR A 79 -12.09 10.85 -8.29
C TYR A 79 -13.31 11.54 -7.68
N ASP A 80 -13.06 12.41 -6.73
CA ASP A 80 -14.07 13.27 -6.12
C ASP A 80 -14.16 14.59 -6.90
N GLU A 81 -15.23 14.74 -7.66
CA GLU A 81 -15.50 15.95 -8.47
C GLU A 81 -15.71 17.21 -7.62
N ASN A 82 -16.26 17.06 -6.40
CA ASN A 82 -16.57 18.19 -5.52
C ASN A 82 -15.29 18.73 -4.85
N GLN A 83 -14.47 17.83 -4.32
CA GLN A 83 -13.23 18.18 -3.64
C GLN A 83 -12.04 18.31 -4.59
N LYS A 84 -12.17 17.82 -5.82
CA LYS A 84 -11.10 17.70 -6.84
C LYS A 84 -9.92 16.89 -6.32
N ILE A 85 -10.23 15.75 -5.68
CA ILE A 85 -9.24 14.81 -5.15
C ILE A 85 -9.26 13.52 -5.98
N ALA A 86 -8.08 13.11 -6.44
CA ALA A 86 -7.90 11.79 -7.04
C ALA A 86 -7.26 10.83 -6.02
N TYR A 87 -7.79 9.63 -5.93
CA TYR A 87 -7.26 8.53 -5.14
C TYR A 87 -6.72 7.46 -6.07
N ILE A 88 -5.46 7.12 -5.90
CA ILE A 88 -4.74 6.19 -6.77
C ILE A 88 -4.03 5.16 -5.89
N GLU A 89 -4.08 3.89 -6.32
CA GLU A 89 -3.34 2.80 -5.71
C GLU A 89 -2.27 2.33 -6.68
N LEU A 90 -1.01 2.31 -6.22
CA LEU A 90 0.13 1.88 -7.03
C LEU A 90 -0.10 0.46 -7.57
N ALA A 91 -0.64 -0.43 -6.74
CA ALA A 91 -0.85 -1.83 -7.08
C ALA A 91 -1.80 -2.04 -8.28
N GLU A 92 -2.67 -1.09 -8.58
CA GLU A 92 -3.57 -1.16 -9.74
C GLU A 92 -2.83 -1.16 -11.08
N ALA A 93 -1.66 -0.51 -11.16
CA ALA A 93 -0.84 -0.45 -12.37
C ALA A 93 0.50 -1.16 -12.21
N SER A 94 1.10 -1.14 -11.02
CA SER A 94 2.48 -1.58 -10.78
C SER A 94 2.59 -2.58 -9.62
N GLY A 95 1.51 -3.32 -9.33
CA GLY A 95 1.41 -4.26 -8.23
C GLY A 95 1.97 -5.65 -8.52
N LEU A 96 2.32 -6.37 -7.44
CA LEU A 96 2.76 -7.77 -7.49
C LEU A 96 1.70 -8.71 -8.07
N THR A 97 0.42 -8.43 -7.83
CA THR A 97 -0.73 -9.20 -8.30
C THR A 97 -0.97 -9.07 -9.81
N LYS A 98 -0.35 -8.07 -10.47
CA LYS A 98 -0.41 -7.91 -11.93
C LYS A 98 0.54 -8.84 -12.68
N ILE A 99 1.45 -9.52 -11.98
CA ILE A 99 2.46 -10.39 -12.59
C ILE A 99 2.26 -11.83 -12.07
N PRO A 100 2.14 -12.83 -12.96
CA PRO A 100 2.18 -14.23 -12.57
C PRO A 100 3.46 -14.56 -11.77
N ASN A 101 3.36 -15.46 -10.78
CA ASN A 101 4.47 -15.75 -9.86
C ASN A 101 5.76 -16.19 -10.57
N ASP A 102 5.62 -16.97 -11.63
CA ASP A 102 6.71 -17.48 -12.47
C ASP A 102 7.37 -16.42 -13.36
N LYS A 103 6.73 -15.25 -13.52
CA LYS A 103 7.20 -14.14 -14.35
C LYS A 103 7.69 -12.93 -13.55
N LYS A 104 7.70 -13.01 -12.22
CA LYS A 104 8.20 -11.92 -11.39
C LYS A 104 9.69 -11.64 -11.67
N ASP A 105 10.00 -10.38 -11.93
CA ASP A 105 11.36 -9.91 -12.24
C ASP A 105 11.56 -8.49 -11.68
N ALA A 106 12.13 -8.39 -10.48
CA ALA A 106 12.37 -7.11 -9.81
C ALA A 106 13.35 -6.20 -10.55
N VAL A 107 14.20 -6.77 -11.44
CA VAL A 107 15.18 -6.01 -12.24
C VAL A 107 14.50 -5.30 -13.41
N LYS A 108 13.53 -5.98 -14.05
CA LYS A 108 12.85 -5.47 -15.26
C LYS A 108 11.53 -4.78 -14.97
N SER A 109 10.93 -5.03 -13.81
CA SER A 109 9.67 -4.41 -13.44
C SER A 109 9.79 -2.89 -13.32
N SER A 110 8.77 -2.19 -13.82
CA SER A 110 8.75 -0.72 -13.95
C SER A 110 7.47 -0.12 -13.38
N THR A 111 7.61 1.06 -12.78
CA THR A 111 6.48 1.91 -12.36
C THR A 111 5.88 2.73 -13.52
N TYR A 112 6.23 2.45 -14.77
CA TYR A 112 5.79 3.22 -15.93
C TYR A 112 4.26 3.33 -16.02
N GLY A 113 3.55 2.24 -15.78
CA GLY A 113 2.08 2.21 -15.80
C GLY A 113 1.45 3.11 -14.73
N LEU A 114 2.02 3.20 -13.54
CA LEU A 114 1.59 4.14 -12.51
C LEU A 114 1.73 5.59 -13.01
N GLY A 115 2.86 5.91 -13.64
CA GLY A 115 3.08 7.24 -14.23
C GLY A 115 2.08 7.56 -15.34
N GLN A 116 1.72 6.58 -16.18
CA GLN A 116 0.66 6.73 -17.20
C GLN A 116 -0.69 7.02 -16.55
N LEU A 117 -1.05 6.29 -15.48
CA LEU A 117 -2.29 6.50 -14.75
C LEU A 117 -2.34 7.91 -14.15
N MET A 118 -1.31 8.30 -13.40
CA MET A 118 -1.23 9.63 -12.78
C MET A 118 -1.29 10.76 -13.81
N LYS A 119 -0.53 10.64 -14.90
CA LYS A 119 -0.53 11.64 -15.98
C LYS A 119 -1.92 11.82 -16.57
N LYS A 120 -2.59 10.72 -16.94
CA LYS A 120 -3.93 10.76 -17.53
C LYS A 120 -4.96 11.32 -16.56
N VAL A 121 -4.89 10.96 -15.26
CA VAL A 121 -5.76 11.53 -14.22
C VAL A 121 -5.59 13.04 -14.13
N ILE A 122 -4.33 13.53 -14.18
CA ILE A 122 -4.05 14.98 -14.14
C ILE A 122 -4.61 15.68 -15.39
N GLU A 123 -4.39 15.12 -16.58
CA GLU A 123 -4.82 15.71 -17.85
C GLU A 123 -6.35 15.72 -18.01
N ILE A 124 -7.06 14.72 -17.49
CA ILE A 124 -8.53 14.61 -17.61
C ILE A 124 -9.25 15.42 -16.54
N HIS A 125 -8.81 15.34 -15.29
CA HIS A 125 -9.58 15.83 -14.15
C HIS A 125 -9.04 17.13 -13.55
N HIS A 126 -7.79 17.50 -13.83
CA HIS A 126 -7.11 18.67 -13.24
C HIS A 126 -7.27 18.70 -11.69
N PRO A 127 -6.88 17.62 -10.98
CA PRO A 127 -7.10 17.51 -9.55
C PRO A 127 -6.32 18.58 -8.79
N LYS A 128 -6.87 19.04 -7.66
CA LYS A 128 -6.14 19.87 -6.71
C LYS A 128 -5.24 19.03 -5.80
N LYS A 129 -5.61 17.75 -5.61
CA LYS A 129 -4.90 16.83 -4.74
C LYS A 129 -4.91 15.41 -5.29
N ILE A 130 -3.78 14.72 -5.13
CA ILE A 130 -3.67 13.29 -5.41
C ILE A 130 -3.23 12.58 -4.13
N VAL A 131 -4.02 11.59 -3.70
CA VAL A 131 -3.68 10.68 -2.61
C VAL A 131 -3.27 9.36 -3.22
N LEU A 132 -2.02 8.95 -2.99
CA LEU A 132 -1.41 7.77 -3.58
C LEU A 132 -1.06 6.74 -2.50
N GLY A 133 -1.73 5.58 -2.51
CA GLY A 133 -1.32 4.41 -1.74
C GLY A 133 -0.22 3.66 -2.49
N ILE A 134 0.90 3.36 -1.82
CA ILE A 134 2.08 2.76 -2.49
C ILE A 134 2.41 1.34 -2.05
N GLY A 135 1.55 0.67 -1.30
CA GLY A 135 1.74 -0.74 -0.93
C GLY A 135 1.60 -1.70 -2.11
N GLY A 136 2.00 -2.96 -1.93
CA GLY A 136 1.82 -4.04 -2.90
C GLY A 136 2.67 -3.96 -4.17
N SER A 137 3.73 -3.14 -4.23
CA SER A 137 4.52 -2.88 -5.45
C SER A 137 5.33 -4.08 -5.95
N ALA A 138 5.40 -4.26 -7.27
CA ALA A 138 6.26 -5.24 -7.95
C ALA A 138 7.65 -4.70 -8.31
N THR A 139 7.92 -3.43 -8.11
CA THR A 139 9.02 -2.69 -8.72
C THR A 139 10.13 -2.33 -7.73
N THR A 140 11.34 -2.09 -8.25
CA THR A 140 12.52 -1.61 -7.49
C THR A 140 13.29 -0.60 -8.35
N ASP A 141 12.56 0.29 -9.01
CA ASP A 141 13.07 1.23 -10.01
C ASP A 141 13.16 2.68 -9.52
N MET A 142 13.04 2.92 -8.20
CA MET A 142 13.04 4.26 -7.61
C MET A 142 11.95 5.19 -8.18
N GLY A 143 10.87 4.63 -8.76
CA GLY A 143 9.85 5.43 -9.45
C GLY A 143 10.33 6.03 -10.79
N ALA A 144 11.45 5.57 -11.34
CA ALA A 144 11.99 6.13 -12.59
C ALA A 144 11.05 5.90 -13.78
N GLY A 145 10.39 4.73 -13.84
CA GLY A 145 9.37 4.49 -14.87
C GLY A 145 8.18 5.44 -14.75
N MET A 146 7.71 5.70 -13.53
CA MET A 146 6.65 6.68 -13.25
C MET A 146 7.05 8.08 -13.73
N LEU A 147 8.25 8.53 -13.37
CA LEU A 147 8.78 9.82 -13.81
C LEU A 147 8.89 9.90 -15.35
N GLU A 148 9.38 8.84 -16.03
CA GLU A 148 9.46 8.75 -17.47
C GLU A 148 8.07 8.94 -18.13
N ALA A 149 7.07 8.18 -17.68
CA ALA A 149 5.72 8.27 -18.21
C ALA A 149 5.09 9.66 -18.01
N MET A 150 5.47 10.34 -16.95
CA MET A 150 5.05 11.71 -16.64
C MET A 150 5.91 12.78 -17.35
N GLY A 151 6.81 12.36 -18.23
CA GLY A 151 7.55 13.26 -19.13
C GLY A 151 8.91 13.72 -18.62
N VAL A 152 9.48 13.06 -17.62
CA VAL A 152 10.92 13.23 -17.30
C VAL A 152 11.73 12.53 -18.40
N GLU A 153 12.71 13.25 -18.96
CA GLU A 153 13.63 12.67 -19.91
C GLU A 153 14.94 12.29 -19.19
N PHE A 154 15.26 11.01 -19.22
CA PHE A 154 16.53 10.48 -18.73
C PHE A 154 17.48 10.35 -19.91
N LEU A 155 18.70 10.87 -19.78
CA LEU A 155 19.71 10.86 -20.82
C LEU A 155 20.95 10.12 -20.34
N ASP A 156 21.56 9.34 -21.23
CA ASP A 156 22.84 8.66 -21.01
C ASP A 156 24.05 9.59 -21.16
N ASP A 157 25.26 9.04 -21.16
CA ASP A 157 26.52 9.76 -21.30
C ASP A 157 26.72 10.37 -22.69
N LYS A 158 26.07 9.81 -23.72
CA LYS A 158 26.07 10.32 -25.10
C LYS A 158 24.94 11.30 -25.37
N GLY A 159 24.04 11.51 -24.40
CA GLY A 159 22.86 12.36 -24.55
C GLY A 159 21.67 11.68 -25.21
N PHE A 160 21.71 10.37 -25.42
CA PHE A 160 20.54 9.62 -25.90
C PHE A 160 19.51 9.43 -24.80
N LYS A 161 18.23 9.49 -25.20
CA LYS A 161 17.10 9.28 -24.30
C LYS A 161 17.00 7.81 -23.92
N LEU A 162 17.01 7.55 -22.61
CA LEU A 162 16.68 6.25 -22.04
C LEU A 162 15.17 6.06 -22.00
N THR A 163 14.72 4.85 -22.29
CA THR A 163 13.30 4.46 -22.30
C THR A 163 13.08 3.15 -21.57
N LYS A 164 11.83 2.86 -21.23
CA LYS A 164 11.46 1.68 -20.43
C LYS A 164 12.26 1.60 -19.13
N MET A 165 12.27 2.72 -18.42
CA MET A 165 13.01 2.83 -17.16
C MET A 165 12.59 1.76 -16.17
N ASN A 166 13.57 1.04 -15.65
CA ASN A 166 13.48 0.00 -14.64
C ASN A 166 14.79 -0.05 -13.86
N ASN A 167 14.96 -0.96 -12.91
CA ASN A 167 16.17 -1.00 -12.09
C ASN A 167 17.45 -1.09 -12.95
N SER A 168 17.48 -1.92 -13.99
CA SER A 168 18.69 -2.12 -14.83
C SER A 168 19.11 -0.88 -15.63
N GLN A 169 18.21 0.07 -15.84
CA GLN A 169 18.49 1.30 -16.59
C GLN A 169 19.05 2.42 -15.69
N LEU A 170 18.84 2.35 -14.38
CA LEU A 170 19.19 3.43 -13.45
C LEU A 170 20.67 3.81 -13.52
N MET A 171 21.59 2.84 -13.67
CA MET A 171 23.02 3.07 -13.78
C MET A 171 23.45 3.88 -15.01
N LYS A 172 22.63 3.90 -16.05
CA LYS A 172 22.90 4.60 -17.31
C LYS A 172 22.58 6.08 -17.25
N ILE A 173 21.82 6.54 -16.27
CA ILE A 173 21.39 7.93 -16.16
C ILE A 173 22.58 8.84 -15.91
N ARG A 174 22.72 9.91 -16.74
CA ARG A 174 23.71 10.98 -16.55
C ARG A 174 23.06 12.34 -16.41
N LYS A 175 21.95 12.57 -17.11
CA LYS A 175 21.19 13.83 -17.05
C LYS A 175 19.69 13.55 -16.99
N MET A 176 18.96 14.51 -16.41
CA MET A 176 17.50 14.51 -16.33
C MET A 176 16.96 15.86 -16.78
N ASN A 177 15.93 15.86 -17.62
CA ASN A 177 15.16 17.04 -17.96
C ASN A 177 13.78 16.93 -17.31
N LEU A 178 13.48 17.82 -16.39
CA LEU A 178 12.25 17.86 -15.59
C LEU A 178 11.25 18.94 -16.05
N ASN A 179 11.52 19.65 -17.14
CA ASN A 179 10.77 20.84 -17.49
C ASN A 179 9.28 20.57 -17.72
N TYR A 180 8.96 19.53 -18.50
CA TYR A 180 7.57 19.15 -18.76
C TYR A 180 6.91 18.63 -17.48
N PHE A 181 7.57 17.74 -16.76
CA PHE A 181 7.08 17.17 -15.51
C PHE A 181 6.71 18.24 -14.49
N LYS A 182 7.60 19.21 -14.24
CA LYS A 182 7.33 20.33 -13.31
C LYS A 182 6.11 21.15 -13.71
N LYS A 183 5.87 21.34 -15.01
CA LYS A 183 4.66 22.03 -15.49
C LYS A 183 3.41 21.19 -15.26
N LEU A 184 3.50 19.87 -15.50
CA LEU A 184 2.39 18.94 -15.37
C LEU A 184 1.87 18.87 -13.93
N ILE A 185 2.77 18.84 -12.93
CA ILE A 185 2.39 18.69 -11.52
C ILE A 185 2.15 20.02 -10.78
N LYS A 186 2.32 21.16 -11.45
CA LYS A 186 2.25 22.48 -10.82
C LYS A 186 0.88 22.72 -10.19
N GLY A 187 0.87 23.09 -8.91
CA GLY A 187 -0.35 23.44 -8.16
C GLY A 187 -1.14 22.24 -7.65
N ILE A 188 -0.62 21.02 -7.79
CA ILE A 188 -1.25 19.82 -7.24
C ILE A 188 -0.59 19.48 -5.91
N GLU A 189 -1.40 19.26 -4.88
CA GLU A 189 -0.96 18.67 -3.60
C GLU A 189 -0.83 17.15 -3.74
N PHE A 190 0.29 16.59 -3.27
CA PHE A 190 0.49 15.15 -3.24
C PHE A 190 0.58 14.64 -1.80
N VAL A 191 -0.15 13.57 -1.52
CA VAL A 191 -0.09 12.81 -0.27
C VAL A 191 0.20 11.35 -0.62
N THR A 192 1.24 10.79 -0.02
CA THR A 192 1.61 9.39 -0.23
C THR A 192 1.41 8.61 1.05
N LEU A 193 0.71 7.49 0.96
CA LEU A 193 0.37 6.64 2.08
C LEU A 193 1.26 5.40 2.08
N THR A 194 1.93 5.15 3.21
CA THR A 194 2.72 3.94 3.46
C THR A 194 2.99 3.77 4.95
N ASP A 195 2.92 2.54 5.43
CA ASP A 195 3.32 2.17 6.80
C ASP A 195 4.72 1.55 6.85
N VAL A 196 5.36 1.37 5.68
CA VAL A 196 6.76 0.95 5.57
C VAL A 196 7.68 2.10 5.98
N GLN A 197 8.61 1.83 6.89
CA GLN A 197 9.58 2.83 7.38
C GLN A 197 11.01 2.57 6.90
N ASN A 198 11.22 1.56 6.07
CA ASN A 198 12.53 1.16 5.59
C ASN A 198 13.22 2.28 4.80
N PRO A 199 14.56 2.42 4.96
CA PRO A 199 15.38 3.33 4.18
C PRO A 199 15.52 2.87 2.72
N VAL A 200 16.12 3.71 1.89
CA VAL A 200 16.41 3.36 0.48
C VAL A 200 17.54 2.35 0.38
N LEU A 201 18.62 2.53 1.16
CA LEU A 201 19.88 1.78 1.06
C LEU A 201 20.22 1.03 2.35
N GLY A 202 21.15 0.10 2.27
CA GLY A 202 21.67 -0.66 3.41
C GLY A 202 20.92 -1.95 3.68
N GLU A 203 21.23 -2.62 4.79
CA GLU A 203 20.67 -3.94 5.15
C GLU A 203 19.14 -3.92 5.28
N LEU A 204 18.58 -2.82 5.78
CA LEU A 204 17.14 -2.60 5.86
C LEU A 204 16.58 -1.87 4.62
N GLY A 205 17.41 -1.66 3.59
CA GLY A 205 17.07 -0.92 2.38
C GLY A 205 16.10 -1.65 1.46
N THR A 206 15.53 -0.87 0.55
CA THR A 206 14.48 -1.34 -0.36
C THR A 206 14.85 -2.57 -1.19
N VAL A 207 16.12 -2.68 -1.62
CA VAL A 207 16.58 -3.83 -2.41
C VAL A 207 16.72 -5.06 -1.54
N ARG A 208 17.43 -4.96 -0.41
CA ARG A 208 17.75 -6.10 0.45
C ARG A 208 16.48 -6.74 1.04
N VAL A 209 15.56 -5.91 1.52
CA VAL A 209 14.35 -6.39 2.21
C VAL A 209 13.26 -6.82 1.24
N PHE A 210 13.02 -6.06 0.18
CA PHE A 210 11.80 -6.25 -0.61
C PHE A 210 12.01 -6.83 -2.02
N ALA A 211 13.21 -6.73 -2.61
CA ALA A 211 13.40 -7.22 -3.97
C ALA A 211 13.29 -8.76 -4.09
N PRO A 212 13.68 -9.59 -3.11
CA PRO A 212 13.52 -11.04 -3.19
C PRO A 212 12.08 -11.49 -3.44
N GLN A 213 11.10 -10.95 -2.69
CA GLN A 213 9.68 -11.29 -2.90
C GLN A 213 9.12 -10.81 -4.24
N LYS A 214 9.81 -9.88 -4.91
CA LYS A 214 9.48 -9.36 -6.25
C LYS A 214 10.19 -10.12 -7.38
N GLY A 215 10.86 -11.23 -7.04
CA GLY A 215 11.54 -12.10 -8.01
C GLY A 215 13.01 -11.76 -8.26
N ALA A 216 13.65 -10.98 -7.39
CA ALA A 216 15.10 -10.79 -7.47
C ALA A 216 15.83 -12.04 -6.96
N LYS A 217 16.77 -12.55 -7.76
CA LYS A 217 17.68 -13.60 -7.33
C LYS A 217 18.81 -13.01 -6.48
N PRO A 218 19.39 -13.77 -5.52
CA PRO A 218 20.44 -13.29 -4.63
C PRO A 218 21.63 -12.66 -5.37
N GLU A 219 22.05 -13.24 -6.49
CA GLU A 219 23.17 -12.75 -7.31
C GLU A 219 22.97 -11.36 -7.91
N TYR A 220 21.71 -10.88 -8.03
CA TYR A 220 21.40 -9.55 -8.58
C TYR A 220 21.30 -8.46 -7.52
N LEU A 221 21.13 -8.79 -6.25
CA LEU A 221 20.85 -7.82 -5.19
C LEU A 221 21.92 -6.74 -5.08
N PHE A 222 23.19 -7.12 -5.17
CA PHE A 222 24.28 -6.15 -5.12
C PHE A 222 24.22 -5.15 -6.30
N ALA A 223 24.06 -5.65 -7.51
CA ALA A 223 23.98 -4.79 -8.71
C ALA A 223 22.75 -3.88 -8.66
N MET A 224 21.59 -4.41 -8.23
CA MET A 224 20.36 -3.64 -8.05
C MET A 224 20.54 -2.50 -7.04
N GLU A 225 21.22 -2.75 -5.93
CA GLU A 225 21.49 -1.74 -4.92
C GLU A 225 22.44 -0.66 -5.44
N GLN A 226 23.48 -1.02 -6.24
CA GLN A 226 24.34 -0.03 -6.89
C GLN A 226 23.55 0.84 -7.89
N ASN A 227 22.61 0.26 -8.62
CA ASN A 227 21.72 0.99 -9.53
C ASN A 227 20.85 2.01 -8.76
N VAL A 228 20.24 1.59 -7.66
CA VAL A 228 19.47 2.46 -6.75
C VAL A 228 20.36 3.58 -6.18
N LYS A 229 21.55 3.24 -5.70
CA LYS A 229 22.52 4.20 -5.18
C LYS A 229 22.96 5.21 -6.23
N HIS A 230 23.11 4.79 -7.48
CA HIS A 230 23.45 5.69 -8.58
C HIS A 230 22.31 6.69 -8.88
N PHE A 231 21.06 6.20 -9.03
CA PHE A 231 19.89 7.06 -9.21
C PHE A 231 19.80 8.10 -8.11
N TYR A 232 19.93 7.66 -6.87
CA TYR A 232 19.95 8.50 -5.71
C TYR A 232 21.02 9.62 -5.81
N LYS A 233 22.29 9.28 -6.16
CA LYS A 233 23.38 10.26 -6.34
C LYS A 233 23.09 11.27 -7.46
N CYS A 234 22.54 10.82 -8.59
CA CYS A 234 22.19 11.69 -9.72
C CYS A 234 21.11 12.72 -9.34
N THR A 235 20.23 12.38 -8.41
CA THR A 235 19.13 13.24 -7.96
C THR A 235 19.55 14.19 -6.86
N HIS A 236 20.36 13.72 -5.91
CA HIS A 236 20.75 14.47 -4.72
C HIS A 236 21.56 15.74 -5.05
N ASN A 237 22.53 15.63 -5.96
CA ASN A 237 23.42 16.74 -6.29
C ASN A 237 22.72 17.95 -6.93
N LYS A 238 21.47 17.81 -7.42
CA LYS A 238 20.75 18.88 -8.13
C LYS A 238 19.58 19.48 -7.37
N LEU A 239 18.95 18.72 -6.47
CA LEU A 239 17.68 19.11 -5.87
C LEU A 239 17.74 19.27 -4.34
N LEU A 240 18.74 18.72 -3.66
CA LEU A 240 18.59 18.34 -2.27
C LEU A 240 19.79 18.66 -1.34
N LYS A 241 20.55 19.71 -1.61
CA LYS A 241 21.72 20.07 -0.75
C LYS A 241 21.39 20.23 0.74
N GLU A 242 20.12 20.40 1.09
CA GLU A 242 19.65 20.75 2.44
C GLU A 242 18.72 19.72 3.10
N HIS A 243 18.40 18.59 2.43
CA HIS A 243 17.45 17.62 2.97
C HIS A 243 18.12 16.30 3.34
N PRO A 244 17.65 15.62 4.41
CA PRO A 244 18.20 14.32 4.78
C PRO A 244 18.00 13.33 3.64
N ILE A 245 19.04 12.56 3.41
CA ILE A 245 19.16 11.58 2.32
C ILE A 245 18.09 10.49 2.45
N ASP A 246 17.74 10.17 3.67
CA ASP A 246 16.83 9.10 3.99
C ASP A 246 15.83 9.56 5.06
N PHE A 247 14.63 9.03 4.99
CA PHE A 247 13.56 9.29 5.94
C PHE A 247 12.69 8.03 6.06
N PRO A 248 11.93 7.86 7.14
CA PRO A 248 11.00 6.73 7.27
C PRO A 248 10.03 6.67 6.09
N GLY A 249 10.03 5.53 5.36
CA GLY A 249 9.23 5.34 4.18
C GLY A 249 9.91 5.65 2.84
N ALA A 250 11.14 6.16 2.84
CA ALA A 250 11.87 6.46 1.61
C ALA A 250 12.05 5.23 0.71
N GLY A 251 12.35 4.07 1.31
CA GLY A 251 12.49 2.79 0.62
C GLY A 251 11.19 2.11 0.23
N ALA A 252 10.04 2.62 0.66
CA ALA A 252 8.75 2.03 0.35
C ALA A 252 8.54 1.91 -1.17
N ALA A 253 7.88 0.83 -1.58
CA ALA A 253 7.54 0.56 -2.99
C ALA A 253 8.75 0.62 -3.95
N GLY A 254 9.90 0.08 -3.53
CA GLY A 254 11.09 0.06 -4.39
C GLY A 254 11.73 1.44 -4.59
N GLY A 255 11.55 2.36 -3.62
CA GLY A 255 12.04 3.73 -3.64
C GLY A 255 11.05 4.75 -4.22
N VAL A 256 9.81 4.36 -4.51
CA VAL A 256 8.75 5.31 -4.90
C VAL A 256 8.51 6.34 -3.80
N GLY A 257 8.57 5.94 -2.50
CA GLY A 257 8.45 6.87 -1.38
C GLY A 257 9.45 8.03 -1.47
N TYR A 258 10.72 7.72 -1.75
CA TYR A 258 11.76 8.74 -2.01
C TYR A 258 11.37 9.67 -3.16
N THR A 259 10.96 9.10 -4.28
CA THR A 259 10.60 9.88 -5.47
C THR A 259 9.39 10.77 -5.24
N MET A 260 8.37 10.28 -4.56
CA MET A 260 7.19 11.08 -4.21
C MET A 260 7.57 12.27 -3.32
N ARG A 261 8.42 12.07 -2.32
CA ARG A 261 8.87 13.17 -1.45
C ARG A 261 9.61 14.23 -2.22
N TYR A 262 10.59 13.85 -3.04
CA TYR A 262 11.56 14.78 -3.58
C TYR A 262 11.20 15.35 -4.97
N TYR A 263 10.50 14.62 -5.79
CA TYR A 263 10.09 15.12 -7.11
C TYR A 263 8.71 15.75 -7.10
N PHE A 264 7.79 15.20 -6.30
CA PHE A 264 6.42 15.69 -6.22
C PHE A 264 6.16 16.62 -5.03
N GLY A 265 7.11 16.73 -4.10
CA GLY A 265 6.89 17.47 -2.84
C GLY A 265 5.82 16.82 -1.95
N SER A 266 5.59 15.52 -2.10
CA SER A 266 4.55 14.79 -1.39
C SER A 266 4.79 14.74 0.11
N SER A 267 3.74 14.91 0.90
CA SER A 267 3.74 14.51 2.30
C SER A 267 3.62 12.98 2.39
N ILE A 268 4.53 12.35 3.16
CA ILE A 268 4.45 10.91 3.44
C ILE A 268 3.68 10.75 4.75
N LYS A 269 2.61 9.96 4.73
CA LYS A 269 1.75 9.72 5.89
C LYS A 269 1.55 8.22 6.11
N ALA A 270 1.31 7.84 7.36
CA ALA A 270 0.87 6.50 7.69
C ALA A 270 -0.51 6.24 7.06
N GLY A 271 -0.64 5.10 6.38
CA GLY A 271 -1.89 4.75 5.69
C GLY A 271 -3.03 4.61 6.68
N ILE A 272 -2.80 3.87 7.76
CA ILE A 272 -3.81 3.60 8.77
C ILE A 272 -4.33 4.88 9.44
N ASP A 273 -3.45 5.77 9.89
CA ASP A 273 -3.85 7.00 10.59
C ASP A 273 -4.72 7.87 9.66
N THR A 274 -4.32 7.99 8.38
CA THR A 274 -5.08 8.78 7.38
C THR A 274 -6.46 8.18 7.10
N LEU A 275 -6.57 6.86 7.03
CA LEU A 275 -7.86 6.19 6.79
C LEU A 275 -8.77 6.27 8.02
N LEU A 276 -8.24 6.11 9.23
CA LEU A 276 -9.00 6.29 10.46
C LEU A 276 -9.51 7.73 10.64
N GLU A 277 -8.70 8.74 10.24
CA GLU A 277 -9.16 10.14 10.19
C GLU A 277 -10.30 10.31 9.18
N LEU A 278 -10.18 9.73 8.00
CA LEU A 278 -11.18 9.83 6.93
C LEU A 278 -12.54 9.25 7.35
N VAL A 279 -12.56 8.13 8.07
CA VAL A 279 -13.79 7.54 8.60
C VAL A 279 -14.27 8.19 9.90
N ASN A 280 -13.58 9.24 10.37
CA ASN A 280 -13.86 9.91 11.64
C ASN A 280 -13.95 8.93 12.82
N PHE A 281 -12.98 8.00 12.85
CA PHE A 281 -12.97 6.87 13.78
C PHE A 281 -13.04 7.28 15.23
N SER A 282 -12.50 8.46 15.60
CA SER A 282 -12.55 9.01 16.95
C SER A 282 -13.97 9.22 17.49
N LYS A 283 -14.94 9.52 16.63
CA LYS A 283 -16.36 9.60 16.97
C LYS A 283 -17.01 8.23 16.85
N LEU A 284 -16.73 7.54 15.75
CA LEU A 284 -17.34 6.27 15.42
C LEU A 284 -17.14 5.22 16.49
N VAL A 285 -15.91 5.04 16.99
CA VAL A 285 -15.56 4.02 17.98
C VAL A 285 -16.39 4.11 19.28
N LYS A 286 -16.84 5.31 19.64
CA LYS A 286 -17.65 5.56 20.85
C LYS A 286 -19.07 5.03 20.76
N GLU A 287 -19.57 4.81 19.53
CA GLU A 287 -20.93 4.32 19.26
C GLU A 287 -21.05 2.79 19.38
N TYR A 288 -19.91 2.09 19.46
CA TYR A 288 -19.84 0.63 19.47
C TYR A 288 -19.42 0.08 20.85
N ASP A 289 -19.96 -1.08 21.17
CA ASP A 289 -19.65 -1.79 22.41
C ASP A 289 -18.46 -2.70 22.23
N VAL A 290 -18.31 -3.31 21.04
CA VAL A 290 -17.23 -4.21 20.68
C VAL A 290 -16.65 -3.80 19.32
N VAL A 291 -15.32 -3.77 19.23
CA VAL A 291 -14.59 -3.60 17.99
C VAL A 291 -13.82 -4.88 17.69
N PHE A 292 -14.09 -5.48 16.53
CA PHE A 292 -13.26 -6.53 15.96
C PHE A 292 -12.19 -5.92 15.08
N SER A 293 -10.94 -6.26 15.32
CA SER A 293 -9.83 -5.97 14.42
C SER A 293 -9.00 -7.21 14.17
N GLY A 294 -8.12 -7.18 13.19
CA GLY A 294 -7.29 -8.35 12.91
C GLY A 294 -6.49 -8.23 11.64
N GLU A 295 -5.63 -9.22 11.43
CA GLU A 295 -4.82 -9.39 10.23
C GLU A 295 -4.38 -10.86 10.06
N GLY A 296 -3.80 -11.22 8.90
CA GLY A 296 -3.41 -12.59 8.62
C GLY A 296 -2.41 -13.20 9.61
N LYS A 297 -1.49 -12.41 10.19
CA LYS A 297 -0.56 -12.84 11.22
C LYS A 297 -0.37 -11.74 12.26
N ILE A 298 -0.77 -12.04 13.49
CA ILE A 298 -0.58 -11.16 14.65
C ILE A 298 0.80 -11.43 15.26
N ASP A 299 1.71 -10.48 15.19
CA ASP A 299 3.07 -10.57 15.73
C ASP A 299 3.55 -9.24 16.35
N SER A 300 4.80 -9.19 16.79
CA SER A 300 5.37 -7.98 17.40
C SER A 300 5.34 -6.75 16.48
N GLN A 301 5.34 -6.92 15.16
CA GLN A 301 5.20 -5.81 14.21
C GLN A 301 3.77 -5.27 14.16
N THR A 302 2.77 -6.12 14.44
CA THR A 302 1.36 -5.74 14.56
C THR A 302 1.13 -4.66 15.61
N LEU A 303 1.89 -4.71 16.71
CA LEU A 303 1.80 -3.74 17.81
C LEU A 303 2.51 -2.41 17.51
N ASN A 304 3.31 -2.34 16.43
CA ASN A 304 4.20 -1.22 16.13
C ASN A 304 3.88 -0.51 14.79
N GLY A 305 2.65 -0.06 14.59
CA GLY A 305 2.35 0.84 13.45
C GLY A 305 1.47 0.27 12.35
N LYS A 306 0.74 -0.82 12.61
CA LYS A 306 -0.25 -1.40 11.71
C LYS A 306 -1.68 -1.09 12.16
N VAL A 307 -2.68 -1.67 11.46
CA VAL A 307 -4.10 -1.44 11.69
C VAL A 307 -4.48 -1.57 13.17
N ILE A 308 -4.07 -2.66 13.82
CA ILE A 308 -4.41 -2.92 15.23
C ILE A 308 -3.88 -1.82 16.15
N SER A 309 -2.61 -1.41 16.00
CA SER A 309 -2.03 -0.35 16.84
C SER A 309 -2.69 1.01 16.59
N GLY A 310 -3.07 1.29 15.33
CA GLY A 310 -3.84 2.48 14.98
C GLY A 310 -5.18 2.54 15.71
N ILE A 311 -5.92 1.41 15.73
CA ILE A 311 -7.22 1.31 16.40
C ILE A 311 -7.08 1.43 17.92
N LYS A 312 -6.07 0.79 18.53
CA LYS A 312 -5.81 0.85 19.99
C LYS A 312 -5.63 2.28 20.50
N LYS A 313 -5.08 3.19 19.72
CA LYS A 313 -4.93 4.63 20.08
C LYS A 313 -6.25 5.31 20.42
N TYR A 314 -7.38 4.79 19.96
CA TYR A 314 -8.71 5.37 20.18
C TYR A 314 -9.48 4.72 21.34
N HIS A 315 -8.86 3.79 22.06
CA HIS A 315 -9.39 3.14 23.28
C HIS A 315 -10.83 2.60 23.12
N PRO A 316 -11.07 1.62 22.21
CA PRO A 316 -12.39 0.99 22.10
C PRO A 316 -12.80 0.37 23.46
N LYS A 317 -14.11 0.34 23.76
CA LYS A 317 -14.64 -0.23 25.03
C LYS A 317 -14.21 -1.70 25.22
N ARG A 318 -14.29 -2.49 24.15
CA ARG A 318 -13.78 -3.85 24.07
C ARG A 318 -13.18 -4.07 22.70
N LEU A 319 -11.96 -4.56 22.64
CA LEU A 319 -11.26 -4.86 21.38
C LEU A 319 -10.98 -6.36 21.31
N ILE A 320 -11.51 -7.00 20.28
CA ILE A 320 -11.28 -8.40 19.97
C ILE A 320 -10.40 -8.49 18.72
N LEU A 321 -9.29 -9.20 18.83
CA LEU A 321 -8.33 -9.39 17.75
C LEU A 321 -8.49 -10.79 17.15
N ILE A 322 -8.76 -10.86 15.85
CA ILE A 322 -8.85 -12.12 15.11
C ILE A 322 -7.70 -12.21 14.12
N GLY A 323 -7.11 -13.38 13.98
CA GLY A 323 -5.96 -13.57 13.09
C GLY A 323 -5.90 -14.93 12.42
N GLY A 324 -5.24 -15.03 11.27
CA GLY A 324 -4.92 -16.33 10.67
C GLY A 324 -4.02 -17.15 11.61
N SER A 325 -3.04 -16.48 12.21
CA SER A 325 -2.16 -17.03 13.26
C SER A 325 -1.70 -15.93 14.23
N SER A 326 -1.20 -16.30 15.40
CA SER A 326 -0.57 -15.38 16.35
C SER A 326 0.73 -15.95 16.89
N THR A 327 1.75 -15.10 17.05
CA THR A 327 2.98 -15.37 17.80
C THR A 327 3.04 -14.58 19.10
N ILE A 328 1.98 -13.83 19.41
CA ILE A 328 1.84 -13.07 20.66
C ILE A 328 0.88 -13.83 21.57
N ASP A 329 1.31 -14.02 22.80
CA ASP A 329 0.48 -14.48 23.91
C ASP A 329 0.36 -13.30 24.88
N SER A 330 -0.71 -12.50 24.74
CA SER A 330 -0.94 -11.31 25.55
C SER A 330 -2.05 -11.58 26.56
N VAL A 331 -1.78 -11.27 27.82
CA VAL A 331 -2.80 -11.34 28.89
C VAL A 331 -3.77 -10.15 28.81
N GLU A 332 -3.35 -9.05 28.17
CA GLU A 332 -4.13 -7.80 28.10
C GLU A 332 -5.05 -7.73 26.87
N ASP A 333 -4.77 -8.52 25.82
CA ASP A 333 -5.50 -8.49 24.56
C ASP A 333 -6.32 -9.76 24.36
N GLU A 334 -7.59 -9.62 23.97
CA GLU A 334 -8.42 -10.73 23.54
C GLU A 334 -8.02 -11.15 22.10
N ILE A 335 -7.08 -12.09 21.97
CA ILE A 335 -6.55 -12.56 20.68
C ILE A 335 -7.09 -13.95 20.36
N TYR A 336 -7.71 -14.07 19.21
CA TYR A 336 -8.28 -15.33 18.71
C TYR A 336 -7.67 -15.67 17.34
N PRO A 337 -6.61 -16.48 17.30
CA PRO A 337 -6.05 -16.97 16.04
C PRO A 337 -6.81 -18.19 15.51
N ILE A 338 -6.94 -18.30 14.18
CA ILE A 338 -7.47 -19.49 13.53
C ILE A 338 -6.56 -20.68 13.81
N VAL A 339 -5.26 -20.48 13.61
CA VAL A 339 -4.23 -21.51 13.90
C VAL A 339 -3.57 -21.17 15.25
N PRO A 340 -3.49 -22.11 16.20
CA PRO A 340 -3.91 -23.52 16.14
C PRO A 340 -5.34 -23.78 16.67
N ASN A 341 -6.12 -22.76 17.02
CA ASN A 341 -7.32 -22.92 17.82
C ASN A 341 -8.43 -23.75 17.14
N VAL A 342 -8.65 -23.52 15.83
CA VAL A 342 -9.78 -24.14 15.09
C VAL A 342 -9.34 -24.86 13.80
N ALA A 343 -8.10 -24.65 13.35
CA ALA A 343 -7.60 -25.23 12.09
C ALA A 343 -6.09 -25.41 12.10
N THR A 344 -5.60 -26.23 11.15
CA THR A 344 -4.20 -26.30 10.75
C THR A 344 -3.86 -25.14 9.79
N ILE A 345 -2.57 -24.93 9.52
CA ILE A 345 -2.11 -23.93 8.53
C ILE A 345 -2.69 -24.24 7.15
N GLU A 346 -2.66 -25.51 6.74
CA GLU A 346 -3.15 -25.95 5.43
C GLU A 346 -4.66 -25.70 5.27
N GLU A 347 -5.46 -26.04 6.27
CA GLU A 347 -6.90 -25.77 6.30
C GLU A 347 -7.20 -24.27 6.28
N SER A 348 -6.47 -23.48 7.09
CA SER A 348 -6.61 -22.03 7.13
C SER A 348 -6.31 -21.36 5.79
N MET A 349 -5.35 -21.89 5.04
CA MET A 349 -5.00 -21.35 3.71
C MET A 349 -5.93 -21.85 2.60
N SER A 350 -6.40 -23.10 2.67
CA SER A 350 -7.27 -23.68 1.63
C SER A 350 -8.74 -23.33 1.79
N LYS A 351 -9.21 -23.10 3.03
CA LYS A 351 -10.62 -22.81 3.38
C LYS A 351 -10.72 -21.62 4.35
N PRO A 352 -10.16 -20.46 4.03
CA PRO A 352 -10.01 -19.37 4.99
C PRO A 352 -11.35 -18.83 5.52
N ILE A 353 -12.38 -18.76 4.69
CA ILE A 353 -13.72 -18.27 5.07
C ILE A 353 -14.37 -19.22 6.08
N GLU A 354 -14.40 -20.53 5.78
CA GLU A 354 -14.96 -21.57 6.65
C GLU A 354 -14.26 -21.58 8.03
N MET A 355 -12.93 -21.43 8.03
CA MET A 355 -12.15 -21.43 9.28
C MET A 355 -12.36 -20.13 10.08
N LEU A 356 -12.58 -19.01 9.43
CA LEU A 356 -12.95 -17.76 10.11
C LEU A 356 -14.35 -17.86 10.76
N GLU A 357 -15.34 -18.38 10.04
CA GLU A 357 -16.70 -18.61 10.60
C GLU A 357 -16.64 -19.55 11.82
N LYS A 358 -15.86 -20.64 11.73
CA LYS A 358 -15.67 -21.57 12.83
C LYS A 358 -15.02 -20.88 14.05
N LEU A 359 -14.02 -20.00 13.81
CA LEU A 359 -13.39 -19.22 14.87
C LEU A 359 -14.40 -18.32 15.58
N LEU A 360 -15.21 -17.56 14.83
CA LEU A 360 -16.21 -16.64 15.38
C LEU A 360 -17.19 -17.36 16.31
N GLY A 361 -17.61 -18.58 15.94
CA GLY A 361 -18.48 -19.43 16.80
C GLY A 361 -17.86 -19.82 18.14
N THR A 362 -16.57 -19.65 18.35
CA THR A 362 -15.89 -19.89 19.64
C THR A 362 -15.82 -18.65 20.55
N ILE A 363 -16.05 -17.46 19.98
CA ILE A 363 -15.90 -16.17 20.68
C ILE A 363 -17.22 -15.78 21.35
N LYS A 364 -17.19 -15.65 22.67
CA LYS A 364 -18.36 -15.21 23.45
C LYS A 364 -18.32 -13.69 23.67
N LEU A 365 -19.39 -13.02 23.31
CA LEU A 365 -19.58 -11.57 23.52
C LEU A 365 -20.19 -11.23 24.86
#